data_808c776182cf2b5fd854444e53dc3d5d
#
_entry.id   808c776182cf2b5fd854444e53dc3d5d
#
_cell.length_a   1.000
_cell.length_b   1.000
_cell.length_c   1.000
_cell.angle_alpha   90.00
_cell.angle_beta   90.00
_cell.angle_gamma   90.00
#
_symmetry.space_group_name_H-M   'P 1'
#
loop_
_entity.id
_entity.type
_entity.pdbx_description
1 polymer ?
#
loop_
_entity_poly.entity_id
_entity_poly.type
_entity_poly.pdbx_seq_one_letter_code
_entity_poly.pdbx_strand_id
1 'polypeptide(L)'
;SKRAQVSFVKNKERDLAVIALLLSTGVRLSELVNLDMQDVNLATRTITVIRKGGKKDVVNIAPFGLPYIERYLEIRKGRYSASDSDKAFFLTTQNKVPARLGTRSVELLVKKLSTAYGKPTTPHKLRHTLATRLYEQTKDSLLVSQQLGHKGTAMVEVYAHVAAETTKEALSDL
;
A
#
# COMPACT_ATOMS: atom_id res chain seq x y z
N SER A 1 -0.19 1.46 -26.66
CA SER A 1 0.46 2.49 -27.51
C SER A 1 1.92 2.68 -27.07
N LYS A 2 2.81 3.11 -28.00
CA LYS A 2 4.22 3.40 -27.69
C LYS A 2 4.39 4.36 -26.50
N ARG A 3 3.55 5.37 -26.37
CA ARG A 3 3.55 6.29 -25.20
C ARG A 3 3.29 5.58 -23.87
N ALA A 4 2.39 4.60 -23.83
CA ALA A 4 2.09 3.84 -22.61
C ALA A 4 3.24 2.91 -22.21
N GLN A 5 3.95 2.33 -23.19
CA GLN A 5 5.15 1.52 -22.93
C GLN A 5 6.31 2.37 -22.40
N VAL A 6 6.58 3.52 -23.04
CA VAL A 6 7.63 4.45 -22.57
C VAL A 6 7.34 4.98 -21.16
N SER A 7 6.08 5.32 -20.88
CA SER A 7 5.68 5.74 -19.52
C SER A 7 5.82 4.62 -18.49
N PHE A 8 5.51 3.38 -18.87
CA PHE A 8 5.67 2.23 -17.96
C PHE A 8 7.14 1.98 -17.63
N VAL A 9 8.01 1.95 -18.65
CA VAL A 9 9.44 1.75 -18.44
C VAL A 9 10.03 2.86 -17.59
N LYS A 10 9.63 4.12 -17.83
CA LYS A 10 10.11 5.28 -17.06
C LYS A 10 9.73 5.23 -15.58
N ASN A 11 8.55 4.72 -15.23
CA ASN A 11 8.02 4.78 -13.86
C ASN A 11 7.99 3.40 -13.19
N LYS A 12 8.62 2.38 -13.76
CA LYS A 12 8.54 0.98 -13.32
C LYS A 12 8.86 0.83 -11.83
N GLU A 13 9.97 1.37 -11.39
CA GLU A 13 10.45 1.23 -10.01
C GLU A 13 9.48 1.91 -9.03
N ARG A 14 8.99 3.12 -9.36
CA ARG A 14 7.97 3.81 -8.57
C ARG A 14 6.68 3.01 -8.50
N ASP A 15 6.20 2.57 -9.64
CA ASP A 15 4.92 1.87 -9.77
C ASP A 15 4.95 0.54 -8.99
N LEU A 16 6.07 -0.18 -9.03
CA LEU A 16 6.28 -1.37 -8.21
C LEU A 16 6.35 -1.04 -6.71
N ALA A 17 7.05 0.04 -6.33
CA ALA A 17 7.10 0.47 -4.93
C ALA A 17 5.73 0.90 -4.39
N VAL A 18 4.91 1.58 -5.19
CA VAL A 18 3.52 1.92 -4.83
C VAL A 18 2.70 0.66 -4.54
N ILE A 19 2.73 -0.33 -5.43
CA ILE A 19 2.01 -1.60 -5.23
C ILE A 19 2.57 -2.36 -4.04
N ALA A 20 3.89 -2.45 -3.91
CA ALA A 20 4.55 -3.13 -2.80
C ALA A 20 4.17 -2.51 -1.46
N LEU A 21 4.14 -1.17 -1.36
CA LEU A 21 3.75 -0.49 -0.12
C LEU A 21 2.28 -0.70 0.21
N LEU A 22 1.37 -0.66 -0.77
CA LEU A 22 -0.05 -0.98 -0.55
C LEU A 22 -0.23 -2.40 -0.02
N LEU A 23 0.45 -3.38 -0.63
CA LEU A 23 0.35 -4.80 -0.26
C LEU A 23 1.04 -5.13 1.06
N SER A 24 2.14 -4.45 1.39
CA SER A 24 2.95 -4.74 2.59
C SER A 24 2.49 -4.01 3.85
N THR A 25 1.68 -2.95 3.71
CA THR A 25 1.23 -2.14 4.85
C THR A 25 -0.28 -2.12 5.02
N GLY A 26 -1.02 -2.26 3.92
CA GLY A 26 -2.48 -2.12 3.90
C GLY A 26 -2.99 -0.70 4.19
N VAL A 27 -2.19 0.33 4.03
CA VAL A 27 -2.62 1.72 4.21
C VAL A 27 -3.70 2.13 3.22
N ARG A 28 -4.46 3.16 3.57
CA ARG A 28 -5.44 3.74 2.65
C ARG A 28 -4.73 4.48 1.52
N LEU A 29 -5.40 4.55 0.38
CA LEU A 29 -4.86 5.26 -0.78
C LEU A 29 -4.47 6.71 -0.47
N SER A 30 -5.31 7.44 0.27
CA SER A 30 -5.03 8.80 0.71
C SER A 30 -3.83 8.89 1.66
N GLU A 31 -3.66 7.91 2.53
CA GLU A 31 -2.50 7.83 3.42
C GLU A 31 -1.21 7.61 2.62
N LEU A 32 -1.21 6.69 1.65
CA LEU A 32 -0.06 6.42 0.79
C LEU A 32 0.40 7.65 -0.01
N VAL A 33 -0.51 8.35 -0.68
CA VAL A 33 -0.13 9.49 -1.52
C VAL A 33 0.32 10.71 -0.71
N ASN A 34 -0.08 10.79 0.56
CA ASN A 34 0.31 11.87 1.47
C ASN A 34 1.62 11.61 2.23
N LEU A 35 2.24 10.44 2.07
CA LEU A 35 3.54 10.16 2.69
C LEU A 35 4.60 11.16 2.23
N ASP A 36 5.37 11.67 3.17
CA ASP A 36 6.59 12.41 2.94
C ASP A 36 7.82 11.52 3.16
N MET A 37 8.99 11.96 2.74
CA MET A 37 10.25 11.23 2.91
C MET A 37 10.55 10.91 4.37
N GLN A 38 10.25 11.84 5.28
CA GLN A 38 10.45 11.68 6.73
C GLN A 38 9.50 10.67 7.38
N ASP A 39 8.40 10.32 6.71
CA ASP A 39 7.39 9.40 7.24
C ASP A 39 7.76 7.93 7.02
N VAL A 40 8.79 7.65 6.22
CA VAL A 40 9.22 6.28 5.87
C VAL A 40 10.56 5.96 6.52
N ASN A 41 10.58 4.94 7.36
CA ASN A 41 11.79 4.45 8.00
C ASN A 41 12.02 2.99 7.62
N LEU A 42 12.98 2.74 6.73
CA LEU A 42 13.28 1.40 6.25
C LEU A 42 14.06 0.58 7.28
N ALA A 43 14.86 1.22 8.13
CA ALA A 43 15.62 0.51 9.17
C ALA A 43 14.70 -0.12 10.21
N THR A 44 13.64 0.58 10.62
CA THR A 44 12.61 0.07 11.53
C THR A 44 11.47 -0.64 10.80
N ARG A 45 11.46 -0.60 9.47
CA ARG A 45 10.39 -1.13 8.59
C ARG A 45 9.03 -0.57 8.96
N THR A 46 8.94 0.76 9.11
CA THR A 46 7.71 1.45 9.49
C THR A 46 7.45 2.66 8.61
N ILE A 47 6.18 3.02 8.54
CA ILE A 47 5.74 4.31 8.02
C ILE A 47 4.85 5.01 9.04
N THR A 48 4.89 6.34 9.08
CA THR A 48 3.98 7.15 9.87
C THR A 48 2.90 7.70 8.96
N VAL A 49 1.64 7.45 9.28
CA VAL A 49 0.48 7.92 8.51
C VAL A 49 -0.40 8.84 9.36
N ILE A 50 -1.12 9.72 8.69
CA ILE A 50 -2.13 10.57 9.34
C ILE A 50 -3.50 9.94 9.10
N ARG A 51 -4.13 9.47 10.17
CA ARG A 51 -5.46 8.85 10.16
C ARG A 51 -6.56 9.93 10.17
N LYS A 52 -7.81 9.48 9.98
CA LYS A 52 -8.99 10.35 10.13
C LYS A 52 -8.97 11.06 11.48
N GLY A 53 -9.14 12.38 11.48
CA GLY A 53 -9.06 13.23 12.67
C GLY A 53 -7.63 13.70 13.01
N GLY A 54 -6.67 13.60 12.08
CA GLY A 54 -5.31 14.15 12.25
C GLY A 54 -4.38 13.32 13.16
N LYS A 55 -4.82 12.17 13.65
CA LYS A 55 -4.01 11.33 14.53
C LYS A 55 -2.87 10.67 13.72
N LYS A 56 -1.64 10.83 14.18
CA LYS A 56 -0.48 10.09 13.66
C LYS A 56 -0.53 8.65 14.18
N ASP A 57 -0.19 7.72 13.30
CA ASP A 57 -0.17 6.30 13.58
C ASP A 57 1.00 5.64 12.85
N VAL A 58 1.63 4.65 13.49
CA VAL A 58 2.77 3.92 12.93
C VAL A 58 2.28 2.59 12.38
N VAL A 59 2.65 2.31 11.13
CA VAL A 59 2.24 1.11 10.39
C VAL A 59 3.49 0.34 9.98
N ASN A 60 3.50 -0.98 10.21
CA ASN A 60 4.61 -1.84 9.84
C ASN A 60 4.61 -2.17 8.35
N ILE A 61 5.81 -2.28 7.76
CA ILE A 61 6.04 -2.73 6.38
C ILE A 61 6.43 -4.21 6.43
N ALA A 62 5.69 -5.07 5.76
CA ALA A 62 6.09 -6.46 5.61
C ALA A 62 7.40 -6.55 4.79
N PRO A 63 8.34 -7.44 5.15
CA PRO A 63 9.69 -7.49 4.57
C PRO A 63 9.73 -7.58 3.04
N PHE A 64 8.78 -8.25 2.42
CA PHE A 64 8.74 -8.39 0.95
C PHE A 64 8.58 -7.06 0.20
N GLY A 65 8.08 -6.01 0.87
CA GLY A 65 7.91 -4.69 0.26
C GLY A 65 9.20 -3.88 0.17
N LEU A 66 10.16 -4.14 1.05
CA LEU A 66 11.38 -3.33 1.21
C LEU A 66 12.21 -3.22 -0.08
N PRO A 67 12.55 -4.30 -0.80
CA PRO A 67 13.42 -4.21 -1.98
C PRO A 67 12.85 -3.31 -3.07
N TYR A 68 11.53 -3.25 -3.21
CA TYR A 68 10.87 -2.38 -4.20
C TYR A 68 10.93 -0.91 -3.79
N ILE A 69 10.79 -0.64 -2.50
CA ILE A 69 10.87 0.71 -1.93
C ILE A 69 12.29 1.23 -2.04
N GLU A 70 13.27 0.44 -1.64
CA GLU A 70 14.69 0.76 -1.75
C GLU A 70 15.09 1.07 -3.20
N ARG A 71 14.69 0.21 -4.13
CA ARG A 71 14.96 0.42 -5.56
C ARG A 71 14.35 1.71 -6.10
N TYR A 72 13.16 2.07 -5.65
CA TYR A 72 12.56 3.35 -5.99
C TYR A 72 13.38 4.54 -5.44
N LEU A 73 13.82 4.46 -4.19
CA LEU A 73 14.59 5.53 -3.55
C LEU A 73 15.93 5.76 -4.26
N GLU A 74 16.62 4.72 -4.72
CA GLU A 74 17.86 4.82 -5.50
C GLU A 74 17.68 5.68 -6.76
N ILE A 75 16.56 5.54 -7.46
CA ILE A 75 16.33 6.26 -8.73
C ILE A 75 15.56 7.57 -8.57
N ARG A 76 14.92 7.80 -7.41
CA ARG A 76 13.98 8.90 -7.20
C ARG A 76 14.58 10.26 -7.52
N LYS A 77 15.76 10.57 -6.97
CA LYS A 77 16.41 11.87 -7.15
C LYS A 77 16.75 12.14 -8.63
N GLY A 78 17.40 11.20 -9.29
CA GLY A 78 17.78 11.36 -10.71
C GLY A 78 16.60 11.30 -11.67
N ARG A 79 15.68 10.33 -11.47
CA ARG A 79 14.55 10.07 -12.37
C ARG A 79 13.52 11.20 -12.42
N TYR A 80 13.25 11.83 -11.28
CA TYR A 80 12.25 12.88 -11.14
C TYR A 80 12.86 14.27 -10.98
N SER A 81 14.19 14.41 -11.07
CA SER A 81 14.91 15.66 -10.81
C SER A 81 14.56 16.24 -9.44
N ALA A 82 14.38 15.35 -8.46
CA ALA A 82 13.99 15.75 -7.13
C ALA A 82 15.14 16.38 -6.36
N SER A 83 14.81 17.41 -5.62
CA SER A 83 15.70 18.08 -4.66
C SER A 83 15.35 17.69 -3.22
N ASP A 84 16.12 18.16 -2.26
CA ASP A 84 15.85 17.92 -0.84
C ASP A 84 14.60 18.69 -0.34
N SER A 85 14.13 19.68 -1.10
CA SER A 85 12.86 20.39 -0.85
C SER A 85 11.63 19.60 -1.27
N ASP A 86 11.78 18.56 -2.10
CA ASP A 86 10.68 17.72 -2.58
C ASP A 86 10.30 16.67 -1.53
N LYS A 87 9.47 17.09 -0.57
CA LYS A 87 9.10 16.27 0.60
C LYS A 87 8.31 15.01 0.25
N ALA A 88 7.45 15.05 -0.80
CA ALA A 88 6.58 13.94 -1.15
C ALA A 88 7.36 12.65 -1.40
N PHE A 89 6.93 11.54 -0.77
CA PHE A 89 7.60 10.24 -0.93
C PHE A 89 7.48 9.76 -2.38
N PHE A 90 6.26 9.62 -2.89
CA PHE A 90 6.03 9.22 -4.28
C PHE A 90 5.89 10.44 -5.20
N LEU A 91 6.74 10.46 -6.22
CA LEU A 91 6.79 11.55 -7.20
C LEU A 91 6.26 11.15 -8.58
N THR A 92 5.72 12.12 -9.24
CA THR A 92 5.48 12.13 -10.70
C THR A 92 6.14 13.37 -11.31
N THR A 93 6.07 13.51 -12.62
CA THR A 93 6.56 14.71 -13.32
C THR A 93 5.37 15.41 -13.96
N GLN A 94 5.16 16.65 -13.61
CA GLN A 94 4.19 17.57 -14.26
C GLN A 94 4.98 18.73 -14.86
N ASN A 95 4.81 18.97 -16.15
CA ASN A 95 5.55 20.03 -16.87
C ASN A 95 7.07 20.00 -16.63
N LYS A 96 7.66 18.79 -16.59
CA LYS A 96 9.09 18.53 -16.27
C LYS A 96 9.51 18.87 -14.84
N VAL A 97 8.59 19.20 -13.95
CA VAL A 97 8.85 19.49 -12.53
C VAL A 97 8.37 18.32 -11.67
N PRO A 98 9.11 17.94 -10.60
CA PRO A 98 8.64 16.93 -9.66
C PRO A 98 7.35 17.39 -8.97
N ALA A 99 6.41 16.47 -8.83
CA ALA A 99 5.14 16.70 -8.15
C ALA A 99 4.72 15.45 -7.39
N ARG A 100 3.91 15.61 -6.34
CA ARG A 100 3.34 14.50 -5.58
C ARG A 100 2.46 13.63 -6.48
N LEU A 101 2.61 12.31 -6.36
CA LEU A 101 1.74 11.34 -7.05
C LEU A 101 0.32 11.43 -6.47
N GLY A 102 -0.67 11.62 -7.33
CA GLY A 102 -2.07 11.75 -6.91
C GLY A 102 -2.81 10.42 -6.82
N THR A 103 -3.91 10.40 -6.06
CA THR A 103 -4.78 9.23 -5.85
C THR A 103 -5.26 8.61 -7.16
N ARG A 104 -5.72 9.45 -8.09
CA ARG A 104 -6.20 8.98 -9.40
C ARG A 104 -5.15 8.22 -10.19
N SER A 105 -3.89 8.65 -10.12
CA SER A 105 -2.78 7.96 -10.79
C SER A 105 -2.54 6.58 -10.20
N VAL A 106 -2.65 6.44 -8.87
CA VAL A 106 -2.49 5.15 -8.18
C VAL A 106 -3.68 4.22 -8.48
N GLU A 107 -4.91 4.72 -8.50
CA GLU A 107 -6.09 3.93 -8.89
C GLU A 107 -5.94 3.34 -10.30
N LEU A 108 -5.55 4.18 -11.26
CA LEU A 108 -5.32 3.76 -12.64
C LEU A 108 -4.16 2.76 -12.75
N LEU A 109 -3.10 2.95 -11.96
CA LEU A 109 -1.98 2.01 -11.88
C LEU A 109 -2.44 0.64 -11.37
N VAL A 110 -3.13 0.59 -10.24
CA VAL A 110 -3.66 -0.66 -9.66
C VAL A 110 -4.58 -1.35 -10.66
N LYS A 111 -5.53 -0.62 -11.25
CA LYS A 111 -6.43 -1.16 -12.27
C LYS A 111 -5.66 -1.75 -13.46
N LYS A 112 -4.70 -1.00 -14.01
CA LYS A 112 -3.89 -1.44 -15.17
C LYS A 112 -3.13 -2.72 -14.87
N LEU A 113 -2.38 -2.76 -13.76
CA LEU A 113 -1.54 -3.91 -13.42
C LEU A 113 -2.38 -5.13 -13.06
N SER A 114 -3.43 -4.95 -12.27
CA SER A 114 -4.30 -6.05 -11.86
C SER A 114 -5.10 -6.65 -13.04
N THR A 115 -5.53 -5.81 -13.99
CA THR A 115 -6.16 -6.29 -15.24
C THR A 115 -5.16 -7.07 -16.09
N ALA A 116 -3.93 -6.57 -16.25
CA ALA A 116 -2.88 -7.29 -16.98
C ALA A 116 -2.52 -8.63 -16.34
N TYR A 117 -2.62 -8.73 -15.01
CA TYR A 117 -2.43 -9.97 -14.25
C TYR A 117 -3.65 -10.91 -14.30
N GLY A 118 -4.75 -10.50 -14.93
CA GLY A 118 -5.97 -11.31 -15.02
C GLY A 118 -6.86 -11.30 -13.77
N LYS A 119 -6.53 -10.51 -12.74
CA LYS A 119 -7.32 -10.37 -11.50
C LYS A 119 -7.60 -8.91 -11.17
N PRO A 120 -8.55 -8.26 -11.88
CA PRO A 120 -8.87 -6.86 -11.66
C PRO A 120 -9.20 -6.55 -10.19
N THR A 121 -8.54 -5.55 -9.64
CA THR A 121 -8.70 -5.17 -8.23
C THR A 121 -8.61 -3.65 -8.03
N THR A 122 -8.81 -3.20 -6.81
CA THR A 122 -8.73 -1.80 -6.38
C THR A 122 -7.81 -1.68 -5.16
N PRO A 123 -7.28 -0.48 -4.83
CA PRO A 123 -6.49 -0.28 -3.62
C PRO A 123 -7.23 -0.73 -2.34
N HIS A 124 -8.54 -0.52 -2.28
CA HIS A 124 -9.35 -0.97 -1.14
C HIS A 124 -9.39 -2.50 -1.02
N LYS A 125 -9.57 -3.21 -2.15
CA LYS A 125 -9.53 -4.68 -2.15
C LYS A 125 -8.16 -5.25 -1.81
N LEU A 126 -7.06 -4.60 -2.25
CA LEU A 126 -5.70 -5.00 -1.84
C LEU A 126 -5.52 -4.92 -0.32
N ARG A 127 -5.98 -3.82 0.29
CA ARG A 127 -5.98 -3.65 1.74
C ARG A 127 -6.81 -4.72 2.45
N HIS A 128 -8.00 -5.05 1.93
CA HIS A 128 -8.85 -6.10 2.45
C HIS A 128 -8.17 -7.48 2.39
N THR A 129 -7.49 -7.77 1.28
CA THR A 129 -6.73 -9.02 1.12
C THR A 129 -5.63 -9.14 2.17
N LEU A 130 -4.88 -8.06 2.46
CA LEU A 130 -3.89 -8.07 3.53
C LEU A 130 -4.53 -8.32 4.89
N ALA A 131 -5.67 -7.66 5.17
CA ALA A 131 -6.41 -7.84 6.42
C ALA A 131 -6.78 -9.31 6.65
N THR A 132 -7.38 -9.94 5.64
CA THR A 132 -7.77 -11.35 5.69
C THR A 132 -6.57 -12.26 5.93
N ARG A 133 -5.51 -12.11 5.14
CA ARG A 133 -4.28 -12.93 5.29
C ARG A 133 -3.63 -12.77 6.66
N LEU A 134 -3.54 -11.53 7.16
CA LEU A 134 -2.95 -11.27 8.46
C LEU A 134 -3.80 -11.92 9.57
N TYR A 135 -5.13 -11.84 9.47
CA TYR A 135 -6.01 -12.52 10.40
C TYR A 135 -5.91 -14.05 10.31
N GLU A 136 -5.89 -14.62 9.11
CA GLU A 136 -5.72 -16.07 8.90
C GLU A 136 -4.44 -16.60 9.57
N GLN A 137 -3.35 -15.84 9.50
CA GLN A 137 -2.07 -16.19 10.09
C GLN A 137 -1.99 -16.02 11.61
N THR A 138 -2.60 -14.96 12.14
CA THR A 138 -2.42 -14.58 13.55
C THR A 138 -3.62 -14.94 14.42
N LYS A 139 -4.81 -15.08 13.83
CA LYS A 139 -6.11 -15.19 14.52
C LYS A 139 -6.37 -14.05 15.51
N ASP A 140 -5.66 -12.93 15.35
CA ASP A 140 -5.70 -11.75 16.22
C ASP A 140 -6.33 -10.56 15.50
N SER A 141 -7.60 -10.29 15.78
CA SER A 141 -8.34 -9.16 15.22
C SER A 141 -7.84 -7.81 15.72
N LEU A 142 -7.27 -7.76 16.93
CA LEU A 142 -6.71 -6.53 17.50
C LEU A 142 -5.44 -6.12 16.74
N LEU A 143 -4.53 -7.07 16.50
CA LEU A 143 -3.33 -6.85 15.71
C LEU A 143 -3.66 -6.34 14.32
N VAL A 144 -4.63 -6.96 13.63
CA VAL A 144 -5.07 -6.52 12.30
C VAL A 144 -5.68 -5.12 12.36
N SER A 145 -6.51 -4.86 13.37
CA SER A 145 -7.12 -3.53 13.57
C SER A 145 -6.08 -2.45 13.81
N GLN A 146 -5.05 -2.72 14.61
CA GLN A 146 -3.93 -1.81 14.84
C GLN A 146 -3.15 -1.53 13.56
N GLN A 147 -2.73 -2.57 12.83
CA GLN A 147 -2.00 -2.43 11.57
C GLN A 147 -2.78 -1.58 10.55
N LEU A 148 -4.08 -1.81 10.45
CA LEU A 148 -4.91 -1.10 9.48
C LEU A 148 -5.51 0.21 10.01
N GLY A 149 -5.46 0.48 11.31
CA GLY A 149 -6.05 1.66 11.92
C GLY A 149 -7.57 1.69 11.77
N HIS A 150 -8.23 0.58 12.03
CA HIS A 150 -9.67 0.51 12.09
C HIS A 150 -10.15 0.89 13.49
N LYS A 151 -11.06 1.85 13.59
CA LYS A 151 -11.82 2.12 14.79
C LYS A 151 -13.20 1.51 14.62
N GLY A 152 -13.54 0.46 15.40
CA GLY A 152 -14.90 -0.06 15.49
C GLY A 152 -15.12 -1.48 14.97
N THR A 153 -16.33 -1.96 15.20
CA THR A 153 -16.82 -3.33 15.02
C THR A 153 -16.94 -3.81 13.55
N ALA A 154 -16.88 -2.91 12.58
CA ALA A 154 -17.06 -3.26 11.14
C ALA A 154 -16.08 -4.32 10.63
N MET A 155 -14.90 -4.46 11.24
CA MET A 155 -13.96 -5.54 10.91
C MET A 155 -14.22 -6.83 11.71
N VAL A 156 -14.90 -6.73 12.85
CA VAL A 156 -15.31 -7.90 13.64
C VAL A 156 -16.29 -8.77 12.81
N GLU A 157 -17.18 -8.16 12.03
CA GLU A 157 -18.11 -8.88 11.15
C GLU A 157 -17.39 -9.64 10.02
N VAL A 158 -16.37 -9.03 9.40
CA VAL A 158 -15.56 -9.71 8.37
C VAL A 158 -14.79 -10.89 8.97
N TYR A 159 -14.25 -10.73 10.18
CA TYR A 159 -13.53 -11.79 10.87
C TYR A 159 -14.46 -12.85 11.46
N ALA A 160 -15.65 -12.47 11.91
CA ALA A 160 -16.68 -13.41 12.35
C ALA A 160 -17.11 -14.34 11.21
N HIS A 161 -17.21 -13.84 9.99
CA HIS A 161 -17.54 -14.66 8.83
C HIS A 161 -16.43 -15.67 8.51
N VAL A 162 -15.16 -15.24 8.49
CA VAL A 162 -13.99 -16.12 8.26
C VAL A 162 -13.87 -17.16 9.40
N ALA A 163 -14.09 -16.74 10.65
CA ALA A 163 -14.07 -17.63 11.80
C ALA A 163 -15.22 -18.66 11.74
N ALA A 164 -16.42 -18.26 11.29
CA ALA A 164 -17.56 -19.16 11.14
C ALA A 164 -17.34 -20.22 10.05
N GLU A 165 -16.73 -19.85 8.92
CA GLU A 165 -16.35 -20.80 7.87
C GLU A 165 -15.29 -21.80 8.37
N THR A 166 -14.22 -21.30 9.01
CA THR A 166 -13.17 -22.16 9.59
C THR A 166 -13.73 -23.10 10.67
N THR A 167 -14.68 -22.62 11.49
CA THR A 167 -15.33 -23.45 12.50
C THR A 167 -16.22 -24.52 11.86
N LYS A 168 -16.95 -24.21 10.78
CA LYS A 168 -17.72 -25.20 10.03
C LYS A 168 -16.84 -26.29 9.42
N GLU A 169 -15.71 -25.90 8.81
CA GLU A 169 -14.75 -26.87 8.26
C GLU A 169 -14.18 -27.76 9.36
N ALA A 170 -13.72 -27.18 10.48
CA ALA A 170 -13.18 -27.93 11.61
C ALA A 170 -14.21 -28.90 12.26
N LEU A 171 -15.49 -28.53 12.27
CA LEU A 171 -16.55 -29.41 12.79
C LEU A 171 -16.95 -30.49 11.77
N SER A 172 -16.66 -30.30 10.48
CA SER A 172 -16.94 -31.32 9.45
C SER A 172 -15.93 -32.48 9.46
N ASP A 173 -14.80 -32.29 10.12
CA ASP A 173 -13.70 -33.26 10.25
C ASP A 173 -13.80 -34.09 11.57
N LEU A 174 -14.83 -33.85 12.40
CA LEU A 174 -15.15 -34.63 13.62
C LEU A 174 -16.23 -35.67 13.36
#